data_d6ea8954f528482d0aa6c03dc3d2db2b
#
_entry.id   d6ea8954f528482d0aa6c03dc3d2db2b
#
_cell.length_a   1.000
_cell.length_b   1.000
_cell.length_c   1.000
_cell.angle_alpha   90.00
_cell.angle_beta   90.00
_cell.angle_gamma   90.00
#
_symmetry.space_group_name_H-M   'P 1'
#
loop_
_entity.id
_entity.type
_entity.pdbx_description
1 polymer ?
#
loop_
_entity_poly.entity_id
_entity_poly.type
_entity_poly.pdbx_seq_one_letter_code
_entity_poly.pdbx_strand_id
1 'polypeptide(L)'
;TMVVRLIATAYRAQYERIFGTPPSVSGLPQHAMPDGPAETVAAWARMTPEQQQHVNLAYANVGKTIAAFERTILPEPTRFDAFATALANGDQNSANSLFSKQERAGLRLFMGQGNCVTCHNGPLFTDNAFHNLGLPGVDPVHDRGRSVSVAELKADPFN
;
A
#
# COMPACT_ATOMS: atom_id res chain seq x y z
N THR A 1 5.36 -20.53 7.56
CA THR A 1 5.75 -20.80 8.97
C THR A 1 6.98 -20.01 9.45
N MET A 2 7.94 -19.64 8.57
CA MET A 2 9.12 -18.83 8.94
C MET A 2 8.78 -17.56 9.73
N VAL A 3 7.82 -16.77 9.25
CA VAL A 3 7.42 -15.51 9.91
C VAL A 3 6.97 -15.77 11.36
N VAL A 4 6.19 -16.82 11.61
CA VAL A 4 5.75 -17.17 12.96
C VAL A 4 6.93 -17.52 13.88
N ARG A 5 7.94 -18.21 13.36
CA ARG A 5 9.16 -18.51 14.13
C ARG A 5 9.94 -17.25 14.49
N LEU A 6 10.04 -16.30 13.53
CA LEU A 6 10.68 -15.01 13.77
C LEU A 6 9.94 -14.21 14.84
N ILE A 7 8.60 -14.19 14.79
CA ILE A 7 7.75 -13.57 15.81
C ILE A 7 8.01 -14.22 17.18
N ALA A 8 7.95 -15.56 17.24
CA ALA A 8 8.06 -16.29 18.49
C ALA A 8 9.45 -16.19 19.16
N THR A 9 10.47 -15.77 18.41
CA THR A 9 11.85 -15.61 18.91
C THR A 9 12.25 -14.13 19.01
N ALA A 10 12.53 -13.49 17.88
CA ALA A 10 13.11 -12.14 17.85
C ALA A 10 12.12 -11.02 18.20
N TYR A 11 10.83 -11.20 17.93
CA TYR A 11 9.79 -10.17 18.13
C TYR A 11 8.73 -10.53 19.15
N ARG A 12 8.99 -11.53 20.00
CA ARG A 12 8.00 -12.06 20.93
C ARG A 12 7.41 -10.98 21.84
N ALA A 13 8.24 -10.21 22.49
CA ALA A 13 7.79 -9.21 23.47
C ALA A 13 6.97 -8.08 22.80
N GLN A 14 7.36 -7.65 21.58
CA GLN A 14 6.62 -6.64 20.82
C GLN A 14 5.28 -7.19 20.36
N TYR A 15 5.24 -8.42 19.87
CA TYR A 15 4.02 -9.06 19.43
C TYR A 15 3.03 -9.27 20.58
N GLU A 16 3.51 -9.80 21.73
CA GLU A 16 2.67 -10.04 22.91
C GLU A 16 2.01 -8.77 23.43
N ARG A 17 2.71 -7.66 23.39
CA ARG A 17 2.19 -6.36 23.83
C ARG A 17 1.02 -5.85 22.96
N ILE A 18 0.97 -6.22 21.68
CA ILE A 18 -0.01 -5.68 20.71
C ILE A 18 -1.12 -6.70 20.42
N PHE A 19 -0.76 -7.97 20.24
CA PHE A 19 -1.66 -9.01 19.72
C PHE A 19 -1.91 -10.15 20.70
N GLY A 20 -1.25 -10.12 21.87
CA GLY A 20 -1.29 -11.25 22.82
C GLY A 20 -0.29 -12.35 22.46
N THR A 21 -0.46 -13.51 23.05
CA THR A 21 0.48 -14.64 22.93
C THR A 21 0.64 -15.07 21.47
N PRO A 22 1.87 -15.12 20.94
CA PRO A 22 2.10 -15.60 19.57
C PRO A 22 1.79 -17.09 19.47
N PRO A 23 1.45 -17.58 18.26
CA PRO A 23 1.21 -19.01 18.05
C PRO A 23 2.43 -19.86 18.42
N SER A 24 2.16 -21.05 18.97
CA SER A 24 3.21 -22.04 19.22
C SER A 24 3.86 -22.47 17.90
N VAL A 25 5.17 -22.55 17.91
CA VAL A 25 5.95 -23.08 16.77
C VAL A 25 6.24 -24.58 16.91
N SER A 26 5.84 -25.19 18.03
CA SER A 26 6.03 -26.61 18.26
C SER A 26 5.23 -27.43 17.23
N GLY A 27 5.88 -28.41 16.63
CA GLY A 27 5.26 -29.27 15.62
C GLY A 27 5.00 -28.64 14.26
N LEU A 28 5.29 -27.32 14.07
CA LEU A 28 5.17 -26.70 12.76
C LEU A 28 6.36 -27.10 11.86
N PRO A 29 6.12 -27.33 10.55
CA PRO A 29 7.20 -27.49 9.58
C PRO A 29 8.11 -26.26 9.57
N GLN A 30 9.40 -26.45 9.27
CA GLN A 30 10.36 -25.35 9.21
C GLN A 30 9.99 -24.36 8.09
N HIS A 31 9.66 -24.91 6.93
CA HIS A 31 9.23 -24.15 5.75
C HIS A 31 7.91 -24.72 5.25
N ALA A 32 6.84 -23.96 5.35
CA ALA A 32 5.53 -24.29 4.80
C ALA A 32 4.80 -23.02 4.41
N MET A 33 4.19 -23.03 3.23
CA MET A 33 3.39 -21.92 2.69
C MET A 33 2.29 -22.48 1.77
N PRO A 34 1.15 -21.79 1.62
CA PRO A 34 0.03 -22.28 0.81
C PRO A 34 0.31 -22.28 -0.69
N ASP A 35 1.27 -21.46 -1.15
CA ASP A 35 1.72 -21.32 -2.53
C ASP A 35 3.24 -21.29 -2.57
N GLY A 36 3.86 -21.64 -3.73
CA GLY A 36 5.31 -21.65 -3.88
C GLY A 36 5.86 -23.03 -4.29
N PRO A 37 7.11 -23.36 -3.92
CA PRO A 37 7.71 -24.67 -4.26
C PRO A 37 6.88 -25.84 -3.75
N ALA A 38 6.80 -26.90 -4.55
CA ALA A 38 5.95 -28.06 -4.27
C ALA A 38 6.17 -28.68 -2.87
N GLU A 39 7.41 -28.70 -2.40
CA GLU A 39 7.78 -29.21 -1.07
C GLU A 39 7.19 -28.38 0.06
N THR A 40 7.15 -27.04 -0.07
CA THR A 40 6.59 -26.14 0.94
C THR A 40 5.08 -26.17 0.95
N VAL A 41 4.45 -26.33 -0.22
CA VAL A 41 3.00 -26.53 -0.36
C VAL A 41 2.59 -27.88 0.25
N ALA A 42 3.34 -28.96 -0.03
CA ALA A 42 3.09 -30.26 0.58
C ALA A 42 3.28 -30.22 2.11
N ALA A 43 4.25 -29.47 2.61
CA ALA A 43 4.44 -29.26 4.04
C ALA A 43 3.25 -28.50 4.66
N TRP A 44 2.74 -27.48 3.98
CA TRP A 44 1.55 -26.74 4.37
C TRP A 44 0.30 -27.62 4.43
N ALA A 45 0.09 -28.43 3.41
CA ALA A 45 -1.06 -29.35 3.33
C ALA A 45 -1.09 -30.42 4.43
N ARG A 46 0.07 -30.75 5.02
CA ARG A 46 0.16 -31.67 6.17
C ARG A 46 -0.14 -31.03 7.53
N MET A 47 -0.21 -29.68 7.59
CA MET A 47 -0.59 -28.98 8.82
C MET A 47 -2.09 -29.14 9.09
N THR A 48 -2.47 -29.14 10.37
CA THR A 48 -3.90 -29.10 10.73
C THR A 48 -4.53 -27.75 10.33
N PRO A 49 -5.84 -27.70 10.09
CA PRO A 49 -6.53 -26.43 9.82
C PRO A 49 -6.30 -25.38 10.89
N GLU A 50 -6.24 -25.80 12.16
CA GLU A 50 -5.96 -24.91 13.28
C GLU A 50 -4.54 -24.33 13.23
N GLN A 51 -3.53 -25.16 12.93
CA GLN A 51 -2.17 -24.69 12.73
C GLN A 51 -2.07 -23.68 11.57
N GLN A 52 -2.73 -23.97 10.45
CA GLN A 52 -2.78 -23.07 9.30
C GLN A 52 -3.44 -21.74 9.66
N GLN A 53 -4.56 -21.78 10.38
CA GLN A 53 -5.27 -20.57 10.83
C GLN A 53 -4.39 -19.72 11.76
N HIS A 54 -3.70 -20.31 12.72
CA HIS A 54 -2.80 -19.59 13.63
C HIS A 54 -1.63 -18.94 12.87
N VAL A 55 -1.05 -19.64 11.90
CA VAL A 55 0.01 -19.08 11.04
C VAL A 55 -0.51 -17.92 10.21
N ASN A 56 -1.68 -18.08 9.58
CA ASN A 56 -2.32 -17.03 8.78
C ASN A 56 -2.65 -15.79 9.62
N LEU A 57 -3.17 -15.98 10.83
CA LEU A 57 -3.46 -14.87 11.74
C LEU A 57 -2.19 -14.09 12.11
N ALA A 58 -1.12 -14.81 12.47
CA ALA A 58 0.16 -14.18 12.79
C ALA A 58 0.73 -13.42 11.59
N TYR A 59 0.63 -13.97 10.38
CA TYR A 59 1.05 -13.31 9.16
C TYR A 59 0.22 -12.05 8.87
N ALA A 60 -1.09 -12.13 9.02
CA ALA A 60 -1.99 -10.98 8.90
C ALA A 60 -1.67 -9.88 9.93
N ASN A 61 -1.28 -10.24 11.15
CA ASN A 61 -0.87 -9.28 12.18
C ASN A 61 0.43 -8.55 11.81
N VAL A 62 1.38 -9.24 11.16
CA VAL A 62 2.58 -8.57 10.60
C VAL A 62 2.16 -7.54 9.53
N GLY A 63 1.26 -7.91 8.61
CA GLY A 63 0.71 -6.98 7.63
C GLY A 63 0.04 -5.75 8.27
N LYS A 64 -0.75 -5.96 9.33
CA LYS A 64 -1.34 -4.85 10.10
C LYS A 64 -0.29 -3.94 10.74
N THR A 65 0.81 -4.52 11.24
CA THR A 65 1.90 -3.75 11.83
C THR A 65 2.60 -2.89 10.78
N ILE A 66 2.88 -3.45 9.61
CA ILE A 66 3.47 -2.72 8.48
C ILE A 66 2.54 -1.59 8.04
N ALA A 67 1.26 -1.88 7.83
CA ALA A 67 0.27 -0.87 7.46
C ALA A 67 0.12 0.25 8.51
N ALA A 68 0.24 -0.08 9.80
CA ALA A 68 0.25 0.92 10.86
C ALA A 68 1.50 1.82 10.79
N PHE A 69 2.65 1.24 10.51
CA PHE A 69 3.89 1.99 10.31
C PHE A 69 3.80 2.89 9.07
N GLU A 70 3.34 2.37 7.94
CA GLU A 70 3.17 3.14 6.70
C GLU A 70 2.28 4.37 6.90
N ARG A 71 1.23 4.28 7.73
CA ARG A 71 0.39 5.43 8.09
C ARG A 71 1.11 6.52 8.87
N THR A 72 2.28 6.25 9.43
CA THR A 72 3.12 7.26 10.09
C THR A 72 4.06 7.97 9.11
N ILE A 73 4.21 7.46 7.90
CA ILE A 73 5.03 8.06 6.84
C ILE A 73 4.19 9.15 6.16
N LEU A 74 4.12 10.30 6.80
CA LEU A 74 3.40 11.45 6.27
C LEU A 74 4.40 12.46 5.69
N PRO A 75 4.08 13.08 4.54
CA PRO A 75 4.89 14.17 4.02
C PRO A 75 4.83 15.37 4.98
N GLU A 76 5.94 16.04 5.16
CA GLU A 76 5.98 17.33 5.85
C GLU A 76 5.19 18.40 5.04
N PRO A 77 4.62 19.40 5.71
CA PRO A 77 3.95 20.49 5.02
C PRO A 77 4.85 21.15 3.97
N THR A 78 4.31 21.30 2.79
CA THR A 78 5.04 21.80 1.62
C THR A 78 4.77 23.28 1.37
N ARG A 79 5.54 23.88 0.47
CA ARG A 79 5.27 25.23 -0.02
C ARG A 79 3.89 25.36 -0.70
N PHE A 80 3.40 24.25 -1.29
CA PHE A 80 2.05 24.18 -1.86
C PHE A 80 0.98 24.28 -0.78
N ASP A 81 1.15 23.60 0.35
CA ASP A 81 0.19 23.67 1.47
C ASP A 81 0.09 25.09 2.04
N ALA A 82 1.23 25.76 2.19
CA ALA A 82 1.27 27.16 2.60
C ALA A 82 0.56 28.07 1.59
N PHE A 83 0.77 27.86 0.30
CA PHE A 83 0.10 28.58 -0.79
C PHE A 83 -1.41 28.33 -0.78
N ALA A 84 -1.86 27.09 -0.66
CA ALA A 84 -3.27 26.73 -0.60
C ALA A 84 -3.96 27.35 0.64
N THR A 85 -3.28 27.32 1.79
CA THR A 85 -3.75 27.95 3.02
C THR A 85 -3.90 29.47 2.88
N ALA A 86 -2.92 30.14 2.28
CA ALA A 86 -2.98 31.57 2.02
C ALA A 86 -4.18 31.93 1.12
N LEU A 87 -4.40 31.15 0.05
CA LEU A 87 -5.59 31.34 -0.81
C LEU A 87 -6.90 31.12 -0.07
N ALA A 88 -7.01 30.08 0.73
CA ALA A 88 -8.22 29.77 1.51
C ALA A 88 -8.55 30.88 2.51
N ASN A 89 -7.54 31.56 3.05
CA ASN A 89 -7.67 32.67 3.95
C ASN A 89 -7.84 34.05 3.24
N GLY A 90 -7.85 34.07 1.90
CA GLY A 90 -7.93 35.30 1.11
C GLY A 90 -6.66 36.15 1.09
N ASP A 91 -5.54 35.63 1.61
CA ASP A 91 -4.25 36.33 1.64
C ASP A 91 -3.52 36.21 0.31
N GLN A 92 -3.90 37.07 -0.63
CA GLN A 92 -3.32 37.12 -1.96
C GLN A 92 -1.83 37.52 -1.96
N ASN A 93 -1.40 38.32 -0.96
CA ASN A 93 -0.01 38.77 -0.88
C ASN A 93 0.91 37.60 -0.54
N SER A 94 0.58 36.83 0.48
CA SER A 94 1.31 35.59 0.81
C SER A 94 1.27 34.57 -0.31
N ALA A 95 0.11 34.33 -0.92
CA ALA A 95 0.00 33.42 -2.06
C ALA A 95 0.89 33.86 -3.22
N ASN A 96 0.94 35.16 -3.52
CA ASN A 96 1.80 35.69 -4.61
C ASN A 96 3.29 35.60 -4.30
N SER A 97 3.69 35.66 -3.04
CA SER A 97 5.08 35.47 -2.62
C SER A 97 5.51 34.01 -2.64
N LEU A 98 4.59 33.10 -2.31
CA LEU A 98 4.85 31.66 -2.26
C LEU A 98 4.96 31.02 -3.64
N PHE A 99 4.11 31.44 -4.61
CA PHE A 99 4.08 30.88 -5.96
C PHE A 99 4.31 31.97 -7.01
N SER A 100 5.28 31.72 -7.88
CA SER A 100 5.55 32.54 -9.06
C SER A 100 4.36 32.52 -10.05
N LYS A 101 4.36 33.48 -10.99
CA LYS A 101 3.37 33.50 -12.07
C LYS A 101 3.36 32.19 -12.90
N GLN A 102 4.53 31.61 -13.12
CA GLN A 102 4.68 30.38 -13.90
C GLN A 102 4.11 29.18 -13.13
N GLU A 103 4.39 29.05 -11.82
CA GLU A 103 3.84 27.98 -10.99
C GLU A 103 2.32 28.05 -10.91
N ARG A 104 1.75 29.26 -10.76
CA ARG A 104 0.29 29.44 -10.82
C ARG A 104 -0.31 29.13 -12.19
N ALA A 105 0.41 29.40 -13.28
CA ALA A 105 -0.02 28.99 -14.61
C ALA A 105 0.00 27.45 -14.76
N GLY A 106 1.04 26.79 -14.25
CA GLY A 106 1.11 25.34 -14.20
C GLY A 106 -0.02 24.71 -13.37
N LEU A 107 -0.32 25.29 -12.20
CA LEU A 107 -1.44 24.83 -11.36
C LEU A 107 -2.79 24.96 -12.09
N ARG A 108 -3.00 26.06 -12.84
CA ARG A 108 -4.21 26.20 -13.67
C ARG A 108 -4.32 25.15 -14.77
N LEU A 109 -3.20 24.78 -15.39
CA LEU A 109 -3.18 23.68 -16.36
C LEU A 109 -3.49 22.34 -15.68
N PHE A 110 -2.88 22.08 -14.54
CA PHE A 110 -3.09 20.86 -13.75
C PHE A 110 -4.55 20.67 -13.35
N MET A 111 -5.20 21.74 -12.88
CA MET A 111 -6.61 21.71 -12.46
C MET A 111 -7.61 21.84 -13.61
N GLY A 112 -7.19 22.42 -14.74
CA GLY A 112 -8.02 22.74 -15.89
C GLY A 112 -7.73 21.86 -17.10
N GLN A 113 -7.18 22.45 -18.16
CA GLN A 113 -7.00 21.79 -19.46
C GLN A 113 -6.17 20.49 -19.40
N GLY A 114 -5.20 20.40 -18.48
CA GLY A 114 -4.39 19.19 -18.30
C GLY A 114 -5.16 18.03 -17.66
N ASN A 115 -6.27 18.33 -17.01
CA ASN A 115 -7.18 17.36 -16.36
C ASN A 115 -6.49 16.40 -15.37
N CYS A 116 -5.30 16.78 -14.89
CA CYS A 116 -4.49 15.93 -13.99
C CYS A 116 -5.18 15.72 -12.63
N VAL A 117 -5.93 16.73 -12.18
CA VAL A 117 -6.64 16.69 -10.90
C VAL A 117 -7.72 15.59 -10.84
N THR A 118 -8.14 15.04 -11.97
CA THR A 118 -9.13 13.96 -11.99
C THR A 118 -8.65 12.73 -11.21
N CYS A 119 -7.36 12.39 -11.33
CA CYS A 119 -6.74 11.29 -10.59
C CYS A 119 -5.86 11.81 -9.44
N HIS A 120 -5.18 12.96 -9.66
CA HIS A 120 -4.27 13.57 -8.69
C HIS A 120 -5.00 14.61 -7.83
N ASN A 121 -5.89 14.15 -6.95
CA ASN A 121 -6.69 15.01 -6.06
C ASN A 121 -6.47 14.66 -4.58
N GLY A 122 -7.14 15.42 -3.69
CA GLY A 122 -7.04 15.24 -2.25
C GLY A 122 -5.68 15.62 -1.66
N PRO A 123 -5.51 15.44 -0.34
CA PRO A 123 -4.31 15.91 0.39
C PRO A 123 -3.00 15.25 -0.05
N LEU A 124 -3.06 14.05 -0.60
CA LEU A 124 -1.91 13.29 -1.07
C LEU A 124 -1.78 13.27 -2.60
N PHE A 125 -2.58 14.06 -3.32
CA PHE A 125 -2.61 14.12 -4.79
C PHE A 125 -2.84 12.74 -5.43
N THR A 126 -3.71 11.94 -4.84
CA THR A 126 -4.11 10.63 -5.36
C THR A 126 -5.55 10.30 -4.94
N ASP A 127 -6.29 9.67 -5.82
CA ASP A 127 -7.61 9.09 -5.53
C ASP A 127 -7.50 7.65 -5.00
N ASN A 128 -6.27 7.13 -4.87
CA ASN A 128 -5.95 5.75 -4.46
C ASN A 128 -6.55 4.67 -5.37
N ALA A 129 -6.92 5.02 -6.61
CA ALA A 129 -7.42 4.09 -7.62
C ALA A 129 -6.33 3.67 -8.62
N PHE A 130 -6.62 2.67 -9.42
CA PHE A 130 -5.76 2.23 -10.51
C PHE A 130 -6.33 2.74 -11.83
N HIS A 131 -5.47 3.32 -12.67
CA HIS A 131 -5.86 3.90 -13.94
C HIS A 131 -4.98 3.38 -15.06
N ASN A 132 -5.59 2.98 -16.17
CA ASN A 132 -4.87 2.67 -17.39
C ASN A 132 -4.53 3.99 -18.09
N LEU A 133 -3.25 4.35 -18.09
CA LEU A 133 -2.75 5.58 -18.70
C LEU A 133 -2.48 5.47 -20.21
N GLY A 134 -2.65 4.27 -20.78
CA GLY A 134 -2.40 4.03 -22.19
C GLY A 134 -0.95 4.32 -22.63
N LEU A 135 0.03 4.00 -21.78
CA LEU A 135 1.44 4.28 -22.07
C LEU A 135 1.89 3.55 -23.34
N PRO A 136 2.49 4.26 -24.32
CA PRO A 136 3.00 3.62 -25.52
C PRO A 136 4.18 2.70 -25.17
N GLY A 137 4.24 1.53 -25.82
CA GLY A 137 5.30 0.54 -25.60
C GLY A 137 5.03 -0.47 -24.48
N VAL A 138 3.97 -0.29 -23.70
CA VAL A 138 3.48 -1.33 -22.80
C VAL A 138 2.62 -2.28 -23.62
N ASP A 139 2.97 -3.57 -23.60
CA ASP A 139 2.19 -4.59 -24.29
C ASP A 139 0.94 -4.94 -23.45
N PRO A 140 -0.26 -4.51 -23.85
CA PRO A 140 -1.48 -4.75 -23.09
C PRO A 140 -1.88 -6.23 -23.06
N VAL A 141 -1.27 -7.07 -23.91
CA VAL A 141 -1.50 -8.52 -23.91
C VAL A 141 -0.67 -9.21 -22.85
N HIS A 142 0.55 -8.74 -22.60
CA HIS A 142 1.48 -9.35 -21.66
C HIS A 142 1.54 -8.62 -20.30
N ASP A 143 1.41 -7.30 -20.28
CA ASP A 143 1.33 -6.54 -19.03
C ASP A 143 -0.14 -6.33 -18.64
N ARG A 144 -0.66 -7.27 -17.88
CA ARG A 144 -2.01 -7.25 -17.35
C ARG A 144 -2.11 -6.63 -15.95
N GLY A 145 -1.02 -6.02 -15.48
CA GLY A 145 -0.99 -5.41 -14.16
C GLY A 145 -1.42 -6.38 -13.06
N ARG A 146 -2.24 -5.92 -12.13
CA ARG A 146 -2.72 -6.71 -10.99
C ARG A 146 -3.71 -7.81 -11.37
N SER A 147 -4.31 -7.78 -12.55
CA SER A 147 -5.25 -8.83 -12.97
C SER A 147 -4.60 -10.20 -13.12
N VAL A 148 -3.26 -10.25 -13.20
CA VAL A 148 -2.51 -11.51 -13.21
C VAL A 148 -2.68 -12.26 -11.88
N SER A 149 -2.68 -11.53 -10.76
CA SER A 149 -2.73 -12.10 -9.41
C SER A 149 -4.09 -11.97 -8.72
N VAL A 150 -4.96 -11.08 -9.19
CA VAL A 150 -6.26 -10.79 -8.59
C VAL A 150 -7.36 -11.08 -9.62
N ALA A 151 -8.06 -12.18 -9.44
CA ALA A 151 -9.04 -12.68 -10.41
C ALA A 151 -10.18 -11.70 -10.65
N GLU A 152 -10.61 -10.97 -9.63
CA GLU A 152 -11.68 -9.98 -9.68
C GLU A 152 -11.34 -8.80 -10.62
N LEU A 153 -10.06 -8.51 -10.78
CA LEU A 153 -9.61 -7.43 -11.67
C LEU A 153 -9.52 -7.83 -13.15
N LYS A 154 -9.67 -9.11 -13.47
CA LYS A 154 -9.60 -9.57 -14.86
C LYS A 154 -10.68 -8.98 -15.77
N ALA A 155 -11.81 -8.64 -15.19
CA ALA A 155 -12.95 -8.02 -15.90
C ALA A 155 -12.96 -6.49 -15.77
N ASP A 156 -12.02 -5.91 -15.04
CA ASP A 156 -11.93 -4.46 -14.86
C ASP A 156 -11.41 -3.81 -16.16
N PRO A 157 -12.19 -2.92 -16.79
CA PRO A 157 -11.79 -2.26 -18.03
C PRO A 157 -10.61 -1.29 -17.87
N PHE A 158 -10.23 -0.95 -16.62
CA PHE A 158 -9.15 -0.03 -16.31
C PHE A 158 -7.85 -0.74 -15.84
N ASN A 159 -7.79 -2.08 -15.92
CA ASN A 159 -6.66 -2.87 -15.49
C ASN A 159 -5.86 -3.43 -16.67
#